data_8a25a5980d46be685a81cd391bf25bf3
#
_entry.id   8a25a5980d46be685a81cd391bf25bf3
#
_cell.length_a   1.000
_cell.length_b   1.000
_cell.length_c   1.000
_cell.angle_alpha   90.00
_cell.angle_beta   90.00
_cell.angle_gamma   90.00
#
_symmetry.space_group_name_H-M   'P 1'
#
loop_
_entity.id
_entity.type
_entity.pdbx_description
1 polymer ?
#
loop_
_entity_poly.entity_id
_entity_poly.type
_entity_poly.pdbx_seq_one_letter_code
_entity_poly.pdbx_strand_id
1 'polypeptide(L)'
;MFPVRSKTPRRSSPAKKTNYRSYKPDLKTDFNDSCGYCGIHHVYFGCGKAFHIDHFAPKSMFKSLECDYENLVYSCPICNIAKSDDWPSNDSSVSIKDGKGFIDPCSYKFDENFYRDASGKIKFHDKEPAAEYMHKKLKLGLKRHEIFWLADYFQKAVQELLPLIDSLDDEAPIKSKISKIFMDAVK
;
A
#
# COMPACT_ATOMS: atom_id res chain seq x y z
N MET A 1 -8.25 -14.60 -3.63
CA MET A 1 -7.14 -13.61 -3.67
C MET A 1 -7.72 -12.23 -3.52
N PHE A 2 -7.05 -11.35 -2.78
CA PHE A 2 -7.43 -9.96 -2.59
C PHE A 2 -6.34 -9.05 -3.16
N PRO A 3 -6.66 -7.81 -3.59
CA PRO A 3 -5.65 -6.86 -4.02
C PRO A 3 -4.77 -6.44 -2.83
N VAL A 4 -3.51 -6.11 -3.10
CA VAL A 4 -2.59 -5.58 -2.07
C VAL A 4 -3.11 -4.24 -1.53
N ARG A 5 -3.72 -3.45 -2.41
CA ARG A 5 -4.25 -2.10 -2.14
C ARG A 5 -5.71 -2.05 -2.53
N SER A 6 -6.52 -1.32 -1.79
CA SER A 6 -7.95 -1.16 -2.08
C SER A 6 -8.21 -0.44 -3.40
N LYS A 7 -7.25 0.40 -3.83
CA LYS A 7 -7.31 1.17 -5.08
C LYS A 7 -5.90 1.38 -5.62
N THR A 8 -5.72 1.21 -6.92
CA THR A 8 -4.47 1.49 -7.61
C THR A 8 -4.18 2.98 -7.57
N PRO A 9 -3.00 3.42 -7.07
CA PRO A 9 -2.64 4.82 -7.04
C PRO A 9 -2.43 5.37 -8.45
N ARG A 10 -2.73 6.66 -8.63
CA ARG A 10 -2.52 7.36 -9.90
C ARG A 10 -1.94 8.73 -9.62
N ARG A 11 -0.78 9.01 -10.22
CA ARG A 11 -0.15 10.32 -10.14
C ARG A 11 -0.96 11.36 -10.92
N SER A 12 -1.37 12.43 -10.24
CA SER A 12 -2.20 13.50 -10.83
C SER A 12 -1.39 14.56 -11.56
N SER A 13 -0.05 14.46 -11.55
CA SER A 13 0.87 15.40 -12.18
C SER A 13 0.57 16.87 -11.81
N PRO A 14 0.61 17.25 -10.52
CA PRO A 14 0.34 18.61 -10.07
C PRO A 14 1.35 19.62 -10.63
N ALA A 15 1.10 20.91 -10.46
CA ALA A 15 2.04 21.96 -10.86
C ALA A 15 3.45 21.72 -10.29
N LYS A 16 4.49 21.98 -11.10
CA LYS A 16 5.89 21.73 -10.73
C LYS A 16 6.29 22.50 -9.47
N LYS A 17 6.94 21.80 -8.55
CA LYS A 17 7.47 22.32 -7.28
C LYS A 17 9.00 22.15 -7.25
N THR A 18 9.69 23.12 -6.67
CA THR A 18 11.15 23.10 -6.53
C THR A 18 11.65 22.28 -5.35
N ASN A 19 10.74 21.90 -4.45
CA ASN A 19 11.04 21.04 -3.30
C ASN A 19 10.09 19.85 -3.33
N TYR A 20 10.61 18.64 -3.49
CA TYR A 20 9.82 17.43 -3.55
C TYR A 20 8.96 17.19 -2.30
N ARG A 21 9.39 17.69 -1.12
CA ARG A 21 8.61 17.55 0.12
C ARG A 21 7.26 18.25 0.06
N SER A 22 7.15 19.30 -0.76
CA SER A 22 5.90 20.03 -0.96
C SER A 22 4.83 19.23 -1.71
N TYR A 23 5.20 18.11 -2.35
CA TYR A 23 4.25 17.20 -2.99
C TYR A 23 3.57 16.22 -2.02
N LYS A 24 3.93 16.23 -0.72
CA LYS A 24 3.38 15.24 0.22
C LYS A 24 1.85 15.24 0.28
N PRO A 25 1.13 16.39 0.26
CA PRO A 25 -0.33 16.40 0.22
C PRO A 25 -0.90 15.79 -1.06
N ASP A 26 -0.30 16.10 -2.23
CA ASP A 26 -0.75 15.57 -3.52
C ASP A 26 -0.57 14.04 -3.54
N LEU A 27 0.62 13.55 -3.18
CA LEU A 27 0.92 12.12 -3.09
C LEU A 27 0.02 11.39 -2.09
N LYS A 28 -0.29 12.00 -0.96
CA LYS A 28 -1.24 11.45 0.01
C LYS A 28 -2.58 11.14 -0.66
N THR A 29 -3.12 12.10 -1.42
CA THR A 29 -4.39 11.95 -2.15
C THR A 29 -4.28 10.89 -3.26
N ASP A 30 -3.26 10.97 -4.10
CA ASP A 30 -3.05 10.09 -5.26
C ASP A 30 -2.84 8.63 -4.84
N PHE A 31 -2.26 8.42 -3.67
CA PHE A 31 -2.04 7.09 -3.08
C PHE A 31 -3.13 6.66 -2.08
N ASN A 32 -4.27 7.38 -2.05
CA ASN A 32 -5.43 7.05 -1.21
C ASN A 32 -5.05 6.82 0.27
N ASP A 33 -4.26 7.75 0.84
CA ASP A 33 -3.80 7.70 2.23
C ASP A 33 -2.99 6.44 2.59
N SER A 34 -2.51 5.69 1.61
CA SER A 34 -1.92 4.36 1.78
C SER A 34 -0.54 4.25 1.16
N CYS A 35 0.28 3.35 1.68
CA CYS A 35 1.59 3.05 1.11
C CYS A 35 1.45 2.44 -0.29
N GLY A 36 2.11 3.02 -1.29
CA GLY A 36 2.09 2.52 -2.67
C GLY A 36 2.55 1.08 -2.80
N TYR A 37 3.46 0.63 -1.92
CA TYR A 37 4.03 -0.71 -1.98
C TYR A 37 3.23 -1.78 -1.24
N CYS A 38 2.86 -1.53 0.03
CA CYS A 38 2.24 -2.56 0.86
C CYS A 38 0.77 -2.31 1.17
N GLY A 39 0.22 -1.17 0.75
CA GLY A 39 -1.18 -0.83 0.95
C GLY A 39 -1.57 -0.48 2.39
N ILE A 40 -0.62 -0.41 3.33
CA ILE A 40 -0.94 0.00 4.72
C ILE A 40 -1.45 1.44 4.73
N HIS A 41 -2.59 1.66 5.36
CA HIS A 41 -3.14 2.99 5.54
C HIS A 41 -2.32 3.83 6.52
N HIS A 42 -2.16 5.10 6.24
CA HIS A 42 -1.27 5.99 6.99
C HIS A 42 -1.71 6.25 8.43
N VAL A 43 -2.96 5.95 8.79
CA VAL A 43 -3.47 6.07 10.15
C VAL A 43 -2.62 5.28 11.15
N TYR A 44 -2.10 4.12 10.75
CA TYR A 44 -1.24 3.28 11.58
C TYR A 44 0.16 3.87 11.82
N PHE A 45 0.48 4.98 11.17
CA PHE A 45 1.75 5.68 11.28
C PHE A 45 1.54 7.18 11.56
N GLY A 46 0.71 7.50 12.54
CA GLY A 46 0.46 8.87 12.99
C GLY A 46 -0.21 9.75 11.94
N CYS A 47 -1.21 9.21 11.23
CA CYS A 47 -1.99 9.91 10.20
C CYS A 47 -1.10 10.58 9.14
N GLY A 48 -0.09 9.86 8.69
CA GLY A 48 0.81 10.30 7.63
C GLY A 48 2.03 11.11 8.10
N LYS A 49 2.15 11.47 9.38
CA LYS A 49 3.35 12.18 9.89
C LYS A 49 4.63 11.39 9.62
N ALA A 50 4.61 10.09 9.91
CA ALA A 50 5.74 9.20 9.71
C ALA A 50 5.87 8.65 8.27
N PHE A 51 4.94 8.94 7.37
CA PHE A 51 5.07 8.53 5.98
C PHE A 51 6.13 9.36 5.25
N HIS A 52 6.83 8.70 4.35
CA HIS A 52 7.91 9.26 3.55
C HIS A 52 7.46 9.50 2.11
N ILE A 53 8.17 10.37 1.43
CA ILE A 53 8.20 10.43 -0.02
C ILE A 53 9.41 9.61 -0.45
N ASP A 54 9.16 8.45 -1.04
CA ASP A 54 10.19 7.64 -1.67
C ASP A 54 10.43 8.12 -3.10
N HIS A 55 11.69 8.09 -3.54
CA HIS A 55 12.05 8.26 -4.95
C HIS A 55 12.13 6.89 -5.58
N PHE A 56 11.24 6.60 -6.53
CA PHE A 56 11.19 5.29 -7.19
C PHE A 56 12.55 4.94 -7.80
N ALA A 57 13.07 5.77 -8.70
CA ALA A 57 14.49 5.79 -9.04
C ALA A 57 15.22 6.68 -8.03
N PRO A 58 16.22 6.17 -7.28
CA PRO A 58 16.83 6.87 -6.16
C PRO A 58 17.46 8.21 -6.55
N LYS A 59 17.11 9.28 -5.84
CA LYS A 59 17.67 10.61 -6.11
C LYS A 59 19.18 10.73 -5.86
N SER A 60 19.76 9.83 -5.09
CA SER A 60 21.20 9.73 -4.88
C SER A 60 21.93 9.35 -6.17
N MET A 61 21.29 8.55 -7.01
CA MET A 61 21.79 8.14 -8.33
C MET A 61 21.30 9.07 -9.45
N PHE A 62 20.05 9.57 -9.35
CA PHE A 62 19.36 10.31 -10.41
C PHE A 62 18.85 11.66 -9.89
N LYS A 63 19.78 12.58 -9.64
CA LYS A 63 19.49 13.88 -9.04
C LYS A 63 18.50 14.73 -9.83
N SER A 64 18.48 14.60 -11.15
CA SER A 64 17.53 15.29 -12.03
C SER A 64 16.05 14.90 -11.75
N LEU A 65 15.81 13.72 -11.18
CA LEU A 65 14.47 13.23 -10.86
C LEU A 65 14.04 13.55 -9.41
N GLU A 66 14.83 14.32 -8.65
CA GLU A 66 14.50 14.61 -7.24
C GLU A 66 13.15 15.30 -7.07
N CYS A 67 12.81 16.22 -7.98
CA CYS A 67 11.53 16.93 -7.95
C CYS A 67 10.58 16.50 -9.08
N ASP A 68 10.86 15.39 -9.74
CA ASP A 68 9.96 14.81 -10.72
C ASP A 68 8.84 14.05 -10.01
N TYR A 69 7.60 14.55 -10.14
CA TYR A 69 6.43 13.95 -9.50
C TYR A 69 6.18 12.51 -9.91
N GLU A 70 6.44 12.19 -11.17
CA GLU A 70 6.29 10.81 -11.72
C GLU A 70 7.28 9.82 -11.08
N ASN A 71 8.35 10.32 -10.48
CA ASN A 71 9.32 9.52 -9.73
C ASN A 71 9.01 9.38 -8.23
N LEU A 72 7.91 9.98 -7.74
CA LEU A 72 7.61 9.99 -6.31
C LEU A 72 6.56 8.96 -5.93
N VAL A 73 6.73 8.36 -4.74
CA VAL A 73 5.84 7.35 -4.16
C VAL A 73 5.53 7.71 -2.71
N TYR A 74 4.25 7.72 -2.34
CA TYR A 74 3.84 7.82 -0.94
C TYR A 74 4.08 6.49 -0.23
N SER A 75 5.01 6.43 0.72
CA SER A 75 5.51 5.19 1.29
C SER A 75 5.54 5.19 2.81
N CYS A 76 5.19 4.05 3.41
CA CYS A 76 5.38 3.85 4.84
C CYS A 76 6.88 3.75 5.19
N PRO A 77 7.26 4.03 6.46
CA PRO A 77 8.66 3.95 6.88
C PRO A 77 9.31 2.61 6.57
N ILE A 78 8.56 1.51 6.69
CA ILE A 78 9.09 0.16 6.51
C ILE A 78 9.54 -0.06 5.07
N CYS A 79 8.65 0.20 4.10
CA CYS A 79 8.95 0.02 2.69
C CYS A 79 10.04 0.99 2.21
N ASN A 80 9.95 2.26 2.63
CA ASN A 80 10.94 3.28 2.27
C ASN A 80 12.34 2.92 2.75
N ILE A 81 12.49 2.56 4.04
CA ILE A 81 13.79 2.17 4.60
C ILE A 81 14.31 0.88 3.96
N ALA A 82 13.42 -0.09 3.74
CA ALA A 82 13.81 -1.36 3.14
C ALA A 82 14.26 -1.21 1.68
N LYS A 83 13.61 -0.33 0.90
CA LYS A 83 14.02 -0.02 -0.46
C LYS A 83 15.34 0.72 -0.48
N SER A 84 15.48 1.78 0.34
CA SER A 84 16.67 2.63 0.35
C SER A 84 17.05 3.12 -1.07
N ASP A 85 18.31 3.20 -1.37
CA ASP A 85 18.84 3.62 -2.68
C ASP A 85 19.07 2.43 -3.64
N ASP A 86 18.40 1.30 -3.39
CA ASP A 86 18.54 0.12 -4.23
C ASP A 86 17.90 0.33 -5.60
N TRP A 87 18.69 0.08 -6.65
CA TRP A 87 18.28 0.21 -8.04
C TRP A 87 19.10 -0.73 -8.94
N PRO A 88 18.50 -1.41 -9.92
CA PRO A 88 19.19 -2.50 -10.63
C PRO A 88 20.15 -2.03 -11.73
N SER A 89 20.14 -0.75 -12.09
CA SER A 89 20.88 -0.23 -13.24
C SER A 89 21.43 1.19 -13.01
N ASN A 90 22.28 1.67 -13.92
CA ASN A 90 22.71 3.06 -13.96
C ASN A 90 21.80 3.95 -14.81
N ASP A 91 20.65 3.43 -15.24
CA ASP A 91 19.65 4.14 -16.04
C ASP A 91 18.34 4.20 -15.25
N SER A 92 17.80 5.41 -15.05
CA SER A 92 16.56 5.64 -14.31
C SER A 92 15.32 5.02 -14.97
N SER A 93 15.35 4.78 -16.27
CA SER A 93 14.26 4.15 -17.02
C SER A 93 14.25 2.63 -16.92
N VAL A 94 15.35 2.02 -16.46
CA VAL A 94 15.54 0.57 -16.35
C VAL A 94 15.34 0.14 -14.90
N SER A 95 14.08 0.01 -14.47
CA SER A 95 13.70 -0.38 -13.10
C SER A 95 13.84 -1.88 -12.82
N ILE A 96 14.01 -2.71 -13.86
CA ILE A 96 14.18 -4.16 -13.76
C ILE A 96 15.35 -4.57 -14.65
N LYS A 97 16.29 -5.32 -14.08
CA LYS A 97 17.42 -5.89 -14.79
C LYS A 97 17.85 -7.22 -14.16
N ASP A 98 18.07 -8.23 -14.98
CA ASP A 98 18.54 -9.56 -14.55
C ASP A 98 17.71 -10.16 -13.39
N GLY A 99 16.37 -10.03 -13.47
CA GLY A 99 15.43 -10.51 -12.45
C GLY A 99 15.44 -9.74 -11.13
N LYS A 100 16.15 -8.63 -11.04
CA LYS A 100 16.18 -7.72 -9.88
C LYS A 100 15.53 -6.39 -10.22
N GLY A 101 15.04 -5.70 -9.18
CA GLY A 101 14.52 -4.34 -9.32
C GLY A 101 13.10 -4.16 -8.78
N PHE A 102 12.43 -3.14 -9.30
CA PHE A 102 11.16 -2.69 -8.73
C PHE A 102 10.12 -2.47 -9.83
N ILE A 103 8.90 -2.93 -9.55
CA ILE A 103 7.71 -2.65 -10.36
C ILE A 103 7.08 -1.37 -9.80
N ASP A 104 6.83 -0.38 -10.67
CA ASP A 104 6.22 0.87 -10.24
C ASP A 104 4.82 0.62 -9.63
N PRO A 105 4.55 1.08 -8.40
CA PRO A 105 3.26 0.90 -7.76
C PRO A 105 2.10 1.59 -8.49
N CYS A 106 2.36 2.57 -9.35
CA CYS A 106 1.32 3.19 -10.19
C CYS A 106 1.07 2.44 -11.50
N SER A 107 1.86 1.41 -11.81
CA SER A 107 1.66 0.56 -12.99
C SER A 107 0.67 -0.56 -12.69
N TYR A 108 -0.18 -0.90 -13.69
CA TYR A 108 -1.06 -2.07 -13.63
C TYR A 108 -0.29 -3.39 -13.40
N LYS A 109 0.98 -3.45 -13.85
CA LYS A 109 1.86 -4.60 -13.62
C LYS A 109 2.06 -4.90 -12.14
N PHE A 110 1.98 -3.90 -11.27
CA PHE A 110 2.07 -4.14 -9.84
C PHE A 110 0.92 -5.01 -9.35
N ASP A 111 -0.32 -4.67 -9.71
CA ASP A 111 -1.51 -5.40 -9.28
C ASP A 111 -1.64 -6.77 -9.97
N GLU A 112 -1.01 -6.97 -11.13
CA GLU A 112 -0.91 -8.27 -11.79
C GLU A 112 0.12 -9.20 -11.13
N ASN A 113 1.12 -8.65 -10.46
CA ASN A 113 2.21 -9.42 -9.87
C ASN A 113 2.08 -9.64 -8.36
N PHE A 114 1.34 -8.80 -7.65
CA PHE A 114 1.18 -8.90 -6.20
C PHE A 114 -0.28 -9.03 -5.79
N TYR A 115 -0.53 -9.91 -4.80
CA TYR A 115 -1.85 -10.13 -4.25
C TYR A 115 -1.77 -10.47 -2.75
N ARG A 116 -2.91 -10.49 -2.07
CA ARG A 116 -3.04 -11.04 -0.71
C ARG A 116 -3.77 -12.37 -0.73
N ASP A 117 -3.29 -13.32 0.06
CA ASP A 117 -4.02 -14.55 0.34
C ASP A 117 -5.16 -14.32 1.36
N ALA A 118 -5.88 -15.38 1.70
CA ALA A 118 -7.01 -15.31 2.63
C ALA A 118 -6.62 -14.86 4.05
N SER A 119 -5.36 -15.00 4.44
CA SER A 119 -4.85 -14.52 5.72
C SER A 119 -4.39 -13.04 5.68
N GLY A 120 -4.46 -12.39 4.50
CA GLY A 120 -3.98 -11.03 4.29
C GLY A 120 -2.49 -10.91 4.00
N LYS A 121 -1.77 -12.03 3.90
CA LYS A 121 -0.35 -12.06 3.60
C LYS A 121 -0.10 -11.67 2.15
N ILE A 122 0.81 -10.71 1.92
CA ILE A 122 1.21 -10.32 0.56
C ILE A 122 2.03 -11.44 -0.07
N LYS A 123 1.62 -11.84 -1.26
CA LYS A 123 2.24 -12.85 -2.13
C LYS A 123 2.54 -12.24 -3.48
N PHE A 124 3.29 -12.97 -4.30
CA PHE A 124 3.58 -12.59 -5.69
C PHE A 124 3.33 -13.79 -6.62
N HIS A 125 3.13 -13.48 -7.89
CA HIS A 125 3.10 -14.48 -8.96
C HIS A 125 4.48 -14.64 -9.56
N ASP A 126 4.87 -15.87 -9.91
CA ASP A 126 6.19 -16.20 -10.47
C ASP A 126 6.32 -15.79 -11.97
N LYS A 127 5.46 -14.89 -12.43
CA LYS A 127 5.46 -14.42 -13.83
C LYS A 127 6.57 -13.41 -14.14
N GLU A 128 6.94 -12.62 -13.14
CA GLU A 128 7.96 -11.59 -13.26
C GLU A 128 9.03 -11.82 -12.18
N PRO A 129 10.26 -12.20 -12.55
CA PRO A 129 11.33 -12.48 -11.59
C PRO A 129 11.62 -11.34 -10.62
N ALA A 130 11.44 -10.09 -11.05
CA ALA A 130 11.58 -8.92 -10.20
C ALA A 130 10.51 -8.85 -9.09
N ALA A 131 9.37 -9.54 -9.22
CA ALA A 131 8.35 -9.57 -8.17
C ALA A 131 8.85 -10.27 -6.91
N GLU A 132 9.55 -11.40 -7.06
CA GLU A 132 10.19 -12.08 -5.93
C GLU A 132 11.25 -11.20 -5.27
N TYR A 133 12.12 -10.59 -6.09
CA TYR A 133 13.14 -9.67 -5.59
C TYR A 133 12.52 -8.52 -4.79
N MET A 134 11.55 -7.83 -5.39
CA MET A 134 10.86 -6.70 -4.78
C MET A 134 10.14 -7.11 -3.48
N HIS A 135 9.46 -8.27 -3.47
CA HIS A 135 8.79 -8.81 -2.29
C HIS A 135 9.75 -9.02 -1.13
N LYS A 136 10.90 -9.63 -1.39
CA LYS A 136 11.96 -9.86 -0.39
C LYS A 136 12.58 -8.55 0.07
N LYS A 137 12.97 -7.69 -0.88
CA LYS A 137 13.66 -6.43 -0.60
C LYS A 137 12.80 -5.46 0.22
N LEU A 138 11.54 -5.26 -0.16
CA LEU A 138 10.61 -4.39 0.57
C LEU A 138 10.01 -5.04 1.82
N LYS A 139 10.40 -6.29 2.12
CA LYS A 139 9.89 -7.05 3.26
C LYS A 139 8.36 -7.15 3.28
N LEU A 140 7.74 -7.33 2.08
CA LEU A 140 6.28 -7.33 1.95
C LEU A 140 5.61 -8.49 2.70
N GLY A 141 6.33 -9.58 2.97
CA GLY A 141 5.84 -10.74 3.74
C GLY A 141 5.83 -10.56 5.27
N LEU A 142 6.12 -9.37 5.82
CA LEU A 142 6.10 -9.14 7.26
C LEU A 142 4.70 -9.29 7.85
N LYS A 143 4.60 -9.95 9.01
CA LYS A 143 3.32 -10.21 9.71
C LYS A 143 2.51 -8.94 9.99
N ARG A 144 3.17 -7.81 10.22
CA ARG A 144 2.47 -6.53 10.44
C ARG A 144 1.64 -6.07 9.25
N HIS A 145 2.06 -6.36 8.00
CA HIS A 145 1.28 -6.02 6.80
C HIS A 145 -0.02 -6.82 6.73
N GLU A 146 0.02 -8.05 7.22
CA GLU A 146 -1.13 -8.92 7.36
C GLU A 146 -2.08 -8.40 8.46
N ILE A 147 -1.54 -8.12 9.66
CA ILE A 147 -2.33 -7.64 10.80
C ILE A 147 -3.08 -6.33 10.48
N PHE A 148 -2.39 -5.34 9.90
CA PHE A 148 -3.03 -4.06 9.57
C PHE A 148 -4.09 -4.21 8.47
N TRP A 149 -3.84 -5.07 7.49
CA TRP A 149 -4.85 -5.34 6.46
C TRP A 149 -6.08 -6.04 7.04
N LEU A 150 -5.90 -7.01 7.93
CA LEU A 150 -7.00 -7.68 8.63
C LEU A 150 -7.80 -6.70 9.49
N ALA A 151 -7.13 -5.78 10.17
CA ALA A 151 -7.79 -4.74 10.94
C ALA A 151 -8.65 -3.82 10.05
N ASP A 152 -8.11 -3.35 8.91
CA ASP A 152 -8.87 -2.56 7.94
C ASP A 152 -10.05 -3.34 7.33
N TYR A 153 -9.81 -4.60 7.00
CA TYR A 153 -10.85 -5.48 6.44
C TYR A 153 -11.99 -5.69 7.44
N PHE A 154 -11.63 -5.98 8.68
CA PHE A 154 -12.60 -6.16 9.76
C PHE A 154 -13.38 -4.88 10.05
N GLN A 155 -12.70 -3.74 10.14
CA GLN A 155 -13.34 -2.44 10.36
C GLN A 155 -14.37 -2.12 9.27
N LYS A 156 -14.04 -2.37 8.00
CA LYS A 156 -14.97 -2.16 6.88
C LYS A 156 -16.18 -3.09 6.97
N ALA A 157 -15.94 -4.38 7.24
CA ALA A 157 -17.02 -5.34 7.41
C ALA A 157 -17.98 -4.93 8.54
N VAL A 158 -17.43 -4.43 9.65
CA VAL A 158 -18.21 -3.89 10.76
C VAL A 158 -19.07 -2.70 10.32
N GLN A 159 -18.46 -1.73 9.61
CA GLN A 159 -19.18 -0.54 9.13
C GLN A 159 -20.32 -0.88 8.15
N GLU A 160 -20.15 -1.94 7.35
CA GLU A 160 -21.18 -2.42 6.42
C GLU A 160 -22.31 -3.19 7.15
N LEU A 161 -21.98 -3.95 8.19
CA LEU A 161 -22.93 -4.78 8.91
C LEU A 161 -23.78 -4.00 9.94
N LEU A 162 -23.19 -2.99 10.60
CA LEU A 162 -23.90 -2.23 11.64
C LEU A 162 -25.24 -1.64 11.16
N PRO A 163 -25.32 -0.92 10.01
CA PRO A 163 -26.59 -0.39 9.55
C PRO A 163 -27.63 -1.48 9.22
N LEU A 164 -27.15 -2.65 8.75
CA LEU A 164 -28.04 -3.79 8.46
C LEU A 164 -28.59 -4.37 9.77
N ILE A 165 -27.78 -4.50 10.81
CA ILE A 165 -28.22 -4.97 12.13
C ILE A 165 -29.22 -3.99 12.72
N ASP A 166 -28.97 -2.68 12.62
CA ASP A 166 -29.85 -1.63 13.15
C ASP A 166 -31.21 -1.60 12.40
N SER A 167 -31.23 -2.00 11.12
CA SER A 167 -32.48 -2.10 10.35
C SER A 167 -33.35 -3.30 10.69
N LEU A 168 -32.83 -4.28 11.44
CA LEU A 168 -33.60 -5.43 11.88
C LEU A 168 -34.54 -5.05 13.02
N ASP A 169 -35.72 -5.67 13.03
CA ASP A 169 -36.66 -5.55 14.15
C ASP A 169 -36.02 -5.96 15.46
N ASP A 170 -36.21 -5.17 16.53
CA ASP A 170 -35.61 -5.41 17.84
C ASP A 170 -36.03 -6.76 18.45
N GLU A 171 -37.22 -7.25 18.12
CA GLU A 171 -37.72 -8.55 18.57
C GLU A 171 -37.21 -9.74 17.74
N ALA A 172 -36.49 -9.48 16.63
CA ALA A 172 -36.00 -10.55 15.77
C ALA A 172 -34.91 -11.38 16.49
N PRO A 173 -35.08 -12.68 16.67
CA PRO A 173 -34.10 -13.55 17.34
C PRO A 173 -32.72 -13.52 16.68
N ILE A 174 -32.69 -13.21 15.39
CA ILE A 174 -31.46 -13.11 14.60
C ILE A 174 -30.62 -11.88 14.97
N LYS A 175 -31.25 -10.74 15.32
CA LYS A 175 -30.57 -9.50 15.75
C LYS A 175 -29.72 -9.74 16.99
N SER A 176 -30.31 -10.40 18.00
CA SER A 176 -29.60 -10.75 19.25
C SER A 176 -28.43 -11.69 18.99
N LYS A 177 -28.59 -12.70 18.13
CA LYS A 177 -27.49 -13.62 17.78
C LYS A 177 -26.36 -12.93 17.04
N ILE A 178 -26.66 -12.09 16.05
CA ILE A 178 -25.66 -11.34 15.29
C ILE A 178 -24.91 -10.37 16.21
N SER A 179 -25.63 -9.60 17.04
CA SER A 179 -25.04 -8.68 17.99
C SER A 179 -24.11 -9.40 18.98
N LYS A 180 -24.47 -10.60 19.44
CA LYS A 180 -23.60 -11.41 20.30
C LYS A 180 -22.33 -11.86 19.59
N ILE A 181 -22.44 -12.41 18.36
CA ILE A 181 -21.28 -12.83 17.55
C ILE A 181 -20.35 -11.64 17.31
N PHE A 182 -20.92 -10.48 17.01
CA PHE A 182 -20.16 -9.26 16.80
C PHE A 182 -19.40 -8.82 18.06
N MET A 183 -20.08 -8.78 19.20
CA MET A 183 -19.46 -8.42 20.50
C MET A 183 -18.36 -9.42 20.92
N ASP A 184 -18.50 -10.69 20.58
CA ASP A 184 -17.50 -11.72 20.89
C ASP A 184 -16.29 -11.63 19.94
N ALA A 185 -16.48 -11.17 18.69
CA ALA A 185 -15.41 -10.96 17.71
C ALA A 185 -14.56 -9.70 17.97
N VAL A 186 -15.09 -8.73 18.75
CA VAL A 186 -14.41 -7.45 19.06
C VAL A 186 -13.63 -7.53 20.39
N LYS A 187 -13.82 -8.58 21.19
CA LYS A 187 -13.05 -8.86 22.42
C LYS A 187 -11.70 -9.51 22.10
#